data_2c17e9f43183bef68bb5e92503933a98
#
_entry.id   2c17e9f43183bef68bb5e92503933a98
#
_cell.length_a   1.000
_cell.length_b   1.000
_cell.length_c   1.000
_cell.angle_alpha   90.00
_cell.angle_beta   90.00
_cell.angle_gamma   90.00
#
_symmetry.space_group_name_H-M   'P 1'
#
loop_
_entity.id
_entity.type
_entity.pdbx_description
1 polymer ?
#
loop_
_entity_poly.entity_id
_entity_poly.type
_entity_poly.pdbx_seq_one_letter_code
_entity_poly.pdbx_strand_id
1 'polypeptide(L)'
;DWVSRHYEEQNAPSFPEILRGPWAKLEAYCARFALIFQMIQYVSGCAVASEIDESSLLAAIALVNYFKSHTERVYMYLRTDSEDRLIADVLSFIDENGGETTSRELQRKKFREIKTASEAKDFLSLLAERGYGVTEQPTVRSVLFKRFPR
;
A
#
# COMPACT_ATOMS: atom_id res chain seq x y z
N ASP A 1 5.32 -22.05 -14.91
CA ASP A 1 4.28 -22.29 -13.94
C ASP A 1 3.79 -20.98 -13.34
N TRP A 2 2.47 -20.81 -13.21
CA TRP A 2 1.86 -19.58 -12.65
C TRP A 2 2.16 -19.42 -11.16
N VAL A 3 2.13 -20.51 -10.39
CA VAL A 3 2.39 -20.52 -8.95
C VAL A 3 3.81 -20.04 -8.65
N SER A 4 4.80 -20.56 -9.37
CA SER A 4 6.21 -20.16 -9.21
C SER A 4 6.40 -18.66 -9.48
N ARG A 5 5.82 -18.16 -10.57
CA ARG A 5 5.88 -16.72 -10.90
C ARG A 5 5.18 -15.85 -9.84
N HIS A 6 4.03 -16.30 -9.35
CA HIS A 6 3.30 -15.60 -8.27
C HIS A 6 4.12 -15.52 -6.98
N TYR A 7 4.80 -16.62 -6.62
CA TYR A 7 5.69 -16.67 -5.47
C TYR A 7 6.93 -15.76 -5.64
N GLU A 8 7.58 -15.81 -6.82
CA GLU A 8 8.72 -14.95 -7.13
C GLU A 8 8.34 -13.47 -7.09
N GLU A 9 7.18 -13.09 -7.65
CA GLU A 9 6.64 -11.74 -7.62
C GLU A 9 6.46 -11.24 -6.18
N GLN A 10 5.79 -12.02 -5.32
CA GLN A 10 5.53 -11.67 -3.92
C GLN A 10 6.81 -11.51 -3.09
N ASN A 11 7.86 -12.27 -3.41
CA ASN A 11 9.12 -12.27 -2.68
C ASN A 11 10.18 -11.33 -3.29
N ALA A 12 9.87 -10.62 -4.36
CA ALA A 12 10.78 -9.64 -4.94
C ALA A 12 11.13 -8.54 -3.91
N PRO A 13 12.39 -8.08 -3.82
CA PRO A 13 12.79 -7.03 -2.89
C PRO A 13 12.04 -5.71 -3.09
N SER A 14 11.60 -5.44 -4.32
CA SER A 14 10.83 -4.25 -4.68
C SER A 14 9.32 -4.38 -4.47
N PHE A 15 8.83 -5.56 -4.02
CA PHE A 15 7.39 -5.79 -3.87
C PHE A 15 6.82 -4.98 -2.68
N PRO A 16 5.73 -4.23 -2.88
CA PRO A 16 5.15 -3.38 -1.82
C PRO A 16 4.68 -4.20 -0.62
N GLU A 17 5.16 -3.86 0.58
CA GLU A 17 4.83 -4.57 1.82
C GLU A 17 3.32 -4.64 2.09
N ILE A 18 2.61 -3.55 1.79
CA ILE A 18 1.15 -3.46 1.97
C ILE A 18 0.37 -4.47 1.12
N LEU A 19 0.93 -4.94 0.03
CA LEU A 19 0.30 -5.91 -0.87
C LEU A 19 0.61 -7.37 -0.51
N ARG A 20 1.60 -7.65 0.35
CA ARG A 20 2.00 -9.04 0.69
C ARG A 20 0.85 -9.87 1.25
N GLY A 21 0.08 -9.29 2.17
CA GLY A 21 -1.07 -9.97 2.76
C GLY A 21 -2.18 -10.31 1.76
N PRO A 22 -2.67 -9.36 0.95
CA PRO A 22 -3.59 -9.64 -0.15
C PRO A 22 -3.04 -10.66 -1.16
N TRP A 23 -1.77 -10.54 -1.58
CA TRP A 23 -1.15 -11.43 -2.56
C TRP A 23 -1.10 -12.87 -2.09
N ALA A 24 -0.68 -13.12 -0.86
CA ALA A 24 -0.62 -14.47 -0.28
C ALA A 24 -1.96 -15.23 -0.31
N LYS A 25 -3.08 -14.52 -0.38
CA LYS A 25 -4.41 -15.13 -0.47
C LYS A 25 -4.82 -15.51 -1.89
N LEU A 26 -4.20 -14.91 -2.91
CA LEU A 26 -4.61 -15.08 -4.31
C LEU A 26 -4.37 -16.50 -4.83
N GLU A 27 -3.36 -17.20 -4.34
CA GLU A 27 -3.11 -18.60 -4.68
C GLU A 27 -4.30 -19.49 -4.26
N ALA A 28 -4.75 -19.35 -3.02
CA ALA A 28 -5.91 -20.10 -2.52
C ALA A 28 -7.20 -19.72 -3.26
N TYR A 29 -7.37 -18.46 -3.64
CA TYR A 29 -8.50 -18.03 -4.47
C TYR A 29 -8.42 -18.59 -5.87
N CYS A 30 -7.24 -18.70 -6.48
CA CYS A 30 -7.08 -19.32 -7.78
C CYS A 30 -7.58 -20.76 -7.79
N ALA A 31 -7.18 -21.57 -6.81
CA ALA A 31 -7.67 -22.94 -6.65
C ALA A 31 -9.20 -23.03 -6.48
N ARG A 32 -9.76 -22.13 -5.67
CA ARG A 32 -11.23 -22.08 -5.44
C ARG A 32 -11.98 -21.67 -6.72
N PHE A 33 -11.49 -20.70 -7.46
CA PHE A 33 -12.12 -20.29 -8.73
C PHE A 33 -12.03 -21.39 -9.78
N ALA A 34 -10.89 -22.10 -9.87
CA ALA A 34 -10.75 -23.23 -10.78
C ALA A 34 -11.78 -24.31 -10.48
N LEU A 35 -11.99 -24.64 -9.19
CA LEU A 35 -13.04 -25.57 -8.78
C LEU A 35 -14.45 -25.06 -9.13
N ILE A 36 -14.74 -23.78 -8.86
CA ILE A 36 -16.04 -23.19 -9.17
C ILE A 36 -16.31 -23.24 -10.69
N PHE A 37 -15.33 -22.88 -11.52
CA PHE A 37 -15.48 -22.92 -12.96
C PHE A 37 -15.66 -24.35 -13.46
N GLN A 38 -14.93 -25.33 -12.93
CA GLN A 38 -15.11 -26.74 -13.26
C GLN A 38 -16.53 -27.21 -12.91
N MET A 39 -17.03 -26.85 -11.74
CA MET A 39 -18.38 -27.24 -11.34
C MET A 39 -19.46 -26.58 -12.20
N ILE A 40 -19.28 -25.34 -12.62
CA ILE A 40 -20.19 -24.69 -13.58
C ILE A 40 -20.20 -25.44 -14.91
N GLN A 41 -19.03 -25.78 -15.45
CA GLN A 41 -18.93 -26.55 -16.70
C GLN A 41 -19.54 -27.94 -16.57
N TYR A 42 -19.32 -28.61 -15.44
CA TYR A 42 -19.93 -29.93 -15.17
C TYR A 42 -21.46 -29.86 -15.15
N VAL A 43 -22.04 -28.94 -14.41
CA VAL A 43 -23.49 -28.77 -14.33
C VAL A 43 -24.11 -28.39 -15.70
N SER A 44 -23.36 -27.68 -16.52
CA SER A 44 -23.76 -27.32 -17.90
C SER A 44 -23.54 -28.45 -18.90
N GLY A 45 -23.06 -29.62 -18.48
CA GLY A 45 -22.81 -30.77 -19.34
C GLY A 45 -21.61 -30.64 -20.26
N CYS A 46 -20.72 -29.66 -20.00
CA CYS A 46 -19.53 -29.37 -20.83
C CYS A 46 -18.26 -30.03 -20.33
N ALA A 47 -18.23 -30.55 -19.10
CA ALA A 47 -17.05 -31.14 -18.49
C ALA A 47 -17.40 -32.33 -17.57
N VAL A 48 -16.38 -33.11 -17.15
CA VAL A 48 -16.50 -34.15 -16.13
C VAL A 48 -16.18 -33.62 -14.75
N ALA A 49 -16.77 -34.22 -13.70
CA ALA A 49 -16.58 -33.75 -12.30
C ALA A 49 -15.34 -34.31 -11.62
N SER A 50 -14.62 -35.25 -12.26
CA SER A 50 -13.54 -36.01 -11.62
C SER A 50 -12.24 -35.22 -11.44
N GLU A 51 -12.04 -34.17 -12.24
CA GLU A 51 -10.80 -33.39 -12.24
C GLU A 51 -11.06 -31.94 -12.71
N ILE A 52 -10.18 -31.04 -12.35
CA ILE A 52 -10.18 -29.66 -12.86
C ILE A 52 -9.43 -29.66 -14.18
N ASP A 53 -10.11 -29.30 -15.26
CA ASP A 53 -9.49 -29.20 -16.58
C ASP A 53 -8.66 -27.94 -16.78
N GLU A 54 -7.85 -27.92 -17.83
CA GLU A 54 -6.97 -26.80 -18.15
C GLU A 54 -7.78 -25.52 -18.42
N SER A 55 -8.93 -25.59 -19.02
CA SER A 55 -9.76 -24.42 -19.35
C SER A 55 -10.28 -23.73 -18.09
N SER A 56 -10.73 -24.49 -17.10
CA SER A 56 -11.17 -23.99 -15.80
C SER A 56 -10.02 -23.36 -15.01
N LEU A 57 -8.84 -23.97 -15.07
CA LEU A 57 -7.65 -23.42 -14.43
C LEU A 57 -7.18 -22.12 -15.09
N LEU A 58 -7.13 -22.05 -16.41
CA LEU A 58 -6.74 -20.84 -17.14
C LEU A 58 -7.72 -19.69 -16.91
N ALA A 59 -9.03 -19.96 -16.86
CA ALA A 59 -10.04 -18.99 -16.53
C ALA A 59 -9.86 -18.43 -15.10
N ALA A 60 -9.53 -19.29 -14.13
CA ALA A 60 -9.23 -18.89 -12.76
C ALA A 60 -7.98 -18.01 -12.67
N ILE A 61 -6.92 -18.37 -13.38
CA ILE A 61 -5.68 -17.57 -13.47
C ILE A 61 -5.98 -16.18 -14.07
N ALA A 62 -6.75 -16.12 -15.15
CA ALA A 62 -7.14 -14.85 -15.77
C ALA A 62 -7.92 -13.96 -14.79
N LEU A 63 -8.87 -14.52 -14.05
CA LEU A 63 -9.64 -13.81 -13.03
C LEU A 63 -8.77 -13.32 -11.88
N VAL A 64 -7.84 -14.13 -11.40
CA VAL A 64 -6.90 -13.73 -10.34
C VAL A 64 -5.97 -12.62 -10.81
N ASN A 65 -5.46 -12.67 -12.04
CA ASN A 65 -4.65 -11.60 -12.61
C ASN A 65 -5.44 -10.28 -12.74
N TYR A 66 -6.71 -10.34 -13.07
CA TYR A 66 -7.60 -9.19 -13.01
C TYR A 66 -7.72 -8.64 -11.58
N PHE A 67 -7.91 -9.49 -10.57
CA PHE A 67 -7.93 -9.06 -9.17
C PHE A 67 -6.59 -8.48 -8.68
N LYS A 68 -5.45 -8.99 -9.14
CA LYS A 68 -4.14 -8.39 -8.86
C LYS A 68 -4.13 -6.91 -9.22
N SER A 69 -4.48 -6.57 -10.45
CA SER A 69 -4.49 -5.18 -10.94
C SER A 69 -5.49 -4.28 -10.20
N HIS A 70 -6.63 -4.83 -9.76
CA HIS A 70 -7.59 -4.10 -8.93
C HIS A 70 -7.08 -3.89 -7.51
N THR A 71 -6.48 -4.90 -6.92
CA THR A 71 -5.89 -4.83 -5.57
C THR A 71 -4.81 -3.74 -5.52
N GLU A 72 -3.91 -3.71 -6.49
CA GLU A 72 -2.91 -2.66 -6.61
C GLU A 72 -3.55 -1.26 -6.62
N ARG A 73 -4.53 -1.03 -7.50
CA ARG A 73 -5.21 0.27 -7.59
C ARG A 73 -5.90 0.68 -6.31
N VAL A 74 -6.62 -0.24 -5.66
CA VAL A 74 -7.32 0.03 -4.40
C VAL A 74 -6.33 0.39 -3.29
N TYR A 75 -5.27 -0.39 -3.13
CA TYR A 75 -4.28 -0.12 -2.09
C TYR A 75 -3.44 1.14 -2.36
N MET A 76 -3.15 1.44 -3.63
CA MET A 76 -2.52 2.71 -4.01
C MET A 76 -3.41 3.90 -3.66
N TYR A 77 -4.71 3.81 -4.00
CA TYR A 77 -5.69 4.85 -3.66
C TYR A 77 -5.81 5.06 -2.14
N LEU A 78 -5.95 3.97 -1.36
CA LEU A 78 -6.04 4.03 0.10
C LEU A 78 -4.78 4.62 0.74
N ARG A 79 -3.61 4.33 0.17
CA ARG A 79 -2.34 4.90 0.62
C ARG A 79 -2.30 6.41 0.37
N THR A 80 -2.67 6.86 -0.82
CA THR A 80 -2.72 8.28 -1.16
C THR A 80 -3.67 9.05 -0.24
N ASP A 81 -4.88 8.53 -0.01
CA ASP A 81 -5.85 9.14 0.89
C ASP A 81 -5.35 9.22 2.35
N SER A 82 -4.65 8.19 2.85
CA SER A 82 -4.07 8.20 4.20
C SER A 82 -2.90 9.17 4.32
N GLU A 83 -2.07 9.31 3.30
CA GLU A 83 -0.96 10.25 3.26
C GLU A 83 -1.45 11.70 3.21
N ASP A 84 -2.45 11.99 2.39
CA ASP A 84 -3.05 13.33 2.30
C ASP A 84 -3.73 13.75 3.61
N ARG A 85 -4.39 12.82 4.31
CA ARG A 85 -4.93 13.06 5.65
C ARG A 85 -3.82 13.34 6.66
N LEU A 86 -2.76 12.53 6.67
CA LEU A 86 -1.63 12.76 7.56
C LEU A 86 -0.99 14.13 7.31
N ILE A 87 -0.81 14.53 6.05
CA ILE A 87 -0.33 15.86 5.69
C ILE A 87 -1.24 16.95 6.26
N ALA A 88 -2.56 16.83 6.08
CA ALA A 88 -3.52 17.80 6.60
C ALA A 88 -3.46 17.90 8.13
N ASP A 89 -3.41 16.77 8.83
CA ASP A 89 -3.33 16.71 10.30
C ASP A 89 -2.02 17.35 10.82
N VAL A 90 -0.89 17.04 10.17
CA VAL A 90 0.41 17.62 10.55
C VAL A 90 0.46 19.13 10.27
N LEU A 91 -0.06 19.57 9.12
CA LEU A 91 -0.12 20.99 8.79
C LEU A 91 -1.02 21.77 9.78
N SER A 92 -2.15 21.19 10.20
CA SER A 92 -3.00 21.77 11.25
C SER A 92 -2.26 21.90 12.58
N PHE A 93 -1.53 20.84 12.98
CA PHE A 93 -0.69 20.87 14.17
C PHE A 93 0.40 21.96 14.09
N ILE A 94 1.04 22.15 12.93
CA ILE A 94 2.05 23.19 12.72
C ILE A 94 1.43 24.57 12.85
N ASP A 95 0.23 24.79 12.29
CA ASP A 95 -0.49 26.06 12.41
C ASP A 95 -0.83 26.41 13.87
N GLU A 96 -1.31 25.41 14.63
CA GLU A 96 -1.60 25.55 16.07
C GLU A 96 -0.36 25.92 16.89
N ASN A 97 0.84 25.54 16.43
CA ASN A 97 2.12 25.83 17.09
C ASN A 97 2.84 27.07 16.50
N GLY A 98 2.13 27.95 15.83
CA GLY A 98 2.71 29.21 15.35
C GLY A 98 3.42 29.12 14.01
N GLY A 99 3.14 28.09 13.21
CA GLY A 99 3.64 27.93 11.85
C GLY A 99 5.00 27.24 11.75
N GLU A 100 5.56 26.78 12.86
CA GLU A 100 6.83 26.03 12.88
C GLU A 100 6.77 24.82 13.80
N THR A 101 7.57 23.80 13.51
CA THR A 101 7.72 22.60 14.35
C THR A 101 9.08 21.95 14.17
N THR A 102 9.51 21.20 15.17
CA THR A 102 10.71 20.41 15.11
C THR A 102 10.40 18.92 14.92
N SER A 103 11.33 18.15 14.36
CA SER A 103 11.19 16.69 14.24
C SER A 103 10.93 15.99 15.59
N ARG A 104 11.41 16.57 16.70
CA ARG A 104 11.14 16.07 18.06
C ARG A 104 9.71 16.31 18.52
N GLU A 105 9.16 17.49 18.25
CA GLU A 105 7.78 17.84 18.58
C GLU A 105 6.81 16.98 17.78
N LEU A 106 7.08 16.82 16.50
CA LEU A 106 6.30 15.95 15.64
C LEU A 106 6.29 14.50 16.15
N GLN A 107 7.43 13.95 16.53
CA GLN A 107 7.53 12.62 17.13
C GLN A 107 6.77 12.52 18.47
N ARG A 108 6.83 13.55 19.33
CA ARG A 108 6.14 13.59 20.64
C ARG A 108 4.63 13.61 20.51
N LYS A 109 4.09 14.22 19.44
CA LYS A 109 2.63 14.26 19.17
C LYS A 109 2.08 12.87 18.87
N LYS A 110 2.95 11.90 18.49
CA LYS A 110 2.58 10.50 18.23
C LYS A 110 1.51 10.35 17.14
N PHE A 111 1.73 10.96 15.99
CA PHE A 111 0.94 10.62 14.81
C PHE A 111 1.10 9.11 14.52
N ARG A 112 0.01 8.48 14.06
CA ARG A 112 -0.06 7.03 13.89
C ARG A 112 1.05 6.48 13.00
N GLU A 113 1.42 7.22 11.98
CA GLU A 113 2.39 6.87 10.94
C GLU A 113 3.82 7.37 11.27
N ILE A 114 3.99 8.28 12.26
CA ILE A 114 5.29 8.89 12.62
C ILE A 114 5.68 8.42 14.02
N LYS A 115 6.47 7.35 14.10
CA LYS A 115 6.86 6.73 15.37
C LYS A 115 8.31 7.03 15.76
N THR A 116 9.18 7.21 14.78
CA THR A 116 10.62 7.39 14.97
C THR A 116 11.07 8.80 14.63
N ALA A 117 12.23 9.20 15.15
CA ALA A 117 12.84 10.50 14.83
C ALA A 117 13.28 10.58 13.35
N SER A 118 13.62 9.46 12.72
CA SER A 118 13.91 9.40 11.28
C SER A 118 12.67 9.68 10.46
N GLU A 119 11.58 8.95 10.70
CA GLU A 119 10.31 9.14 10.02
C GLU A 119 9.81 10.60 10.15
N ALA A 120 9.97 11.20 11.32
CA ALA A 120 9.61 12.60 11.53
C ALA A 120 10.45 13.56 10.66
N LYS A 121 11.76 13.31 10.51
CA LYS A 121 12.64 14.10 9.64
C LYS A 121 12.27 13.93 8.17
N ASP A 122 12.10 12.69 7.74
CA ASP A 122 11.75 12.35 6.36
C ASP A 122 10.41 12.97 5.97
N PHE A 123 9.44 12.95 6.90
CA PHE A 123 8.14 13.58 6.68
C PHE A 123 8.21 15.11 6.57
N LEU A 124 9.01 15.78 7.41
CA LEU A 124 9.22 17.23 7.29
C LEU A 124 9.94 17.61 5.97
N SER A 125 10.86 16.77 5.51
CA SER A 125 11.51 16.93 4.20
C SER A 125 10.50 16.78 3.06
N LEU A 126 9.61 15.78 3.14
CA LEU A 126 8.51 15.59 2.18
C LEU A 126 7.58 16.82 2.11
N LEU A 127 7.24 17.42 3.26
CA LEU A 127 6.42 18.64 3.29
C LEU A 127 7.12 19.82 2.59
N ALA A 128 8.44 19.94 2.76
CA ALA A 128 9.22 20.97 2.09
C ALA A 128 9.30 20.73 0.57
N GLU A 129 9.54 19.50 0.14
CA GLU A 129 9.54 19.09 -1.28
C GLU A 129 8.20 19.35 -1.96
N ARG A 130 7.09 19.16 -1.24
CA ARG A 130 5.73 19.46 -1.72
C ARG A 130 5.37 20.95 -1.66
N GLY A 131 6.29 21.83 -1.23
CA GLY A 131 6.10 23.27 -1.24
C GLY A 131 5.25 23.83 -0.10
N TYR A 132 5.06 23.10 1.00
CA TYR A 132 4.32 23.59 2.17
C TYR A 132 5.15 24.48 3.09
N GLY A 133 6.49 24.46 2.97
CA GLY A 133 7.38 25.23 3.82
C GLY A 133 8.85 24.97 3.49
N VAL A 134 9.72 25.32 4.42
CA VAL A 134 11.18 25.09 4.32
C VAL A 134 11.69 24.36 5.56
N THR A 135 12.72 23.55 5.37
CA THR A 135 13.43 22.88 6.46
C THR A 135 14.75 23.59 6.74
N GLU A 136 15.06 23.79 8.02
CA GLU A 136 16.35 24.25 8.52
C GLU A 136 16.94 23.18 9.43
N GLN A 137 18.25 23.01 9.43
CA GLN A 137 18.93 22.08 10.35
C GLN A 137 19.69 22.88 11.45
N PRO A 138 19.01 23.30 12.52
CA PRO A 138 19.67 24.02 13.60
C PRO A 138 20.66 23.16 14.38
N THR A 139 20.52 21.84 14.35
CA THR A 139 21.45 20.88 14.94
C THR A 139 21.48 19.56 14.14
N VAL A 140 22.58 18.80 14.24
CA VAL A 140 22.71 17.47 13.60
C VAL A 140 21.56 16.50 13.98
N ARG A 141 20.92 16.72 15.13
CA ARG A 141 19.88 15.81 15.68
C ARG A 141 18.45 16.27 15.46
N SER A 142 18.22 17.52 15.03
CA SER A 142 16.85 18.07 14.90
C SER A 142 16.71 18.87 13.62
N VAL A 143 15.61 18.66 12.90
CA VAL A 143 15.18 19.46 11.76
C VAL A 143 14.06 20.37 12.24
N LEU A 144 14.17 21.66 11.93
CA LEU A 144 13.13 22.67 12.11
C LEU A 144 12.40 22.85 10.78
N PHE A 145 11.09 22.80 10.77
CA PHE A 145 10.26 23.11 9.62
C PHE A 145 9.49 24.40 9.86
N LYS A 146 9.52 25.30 8.91
CA LYS A 146 8.76 26.54 8.90
C LYS A 146 7.79 26.54 7.73
N ARG A 147 6.52 26.68 8.03
CA ARG A 147 5.45 26.71 7.04
C ARG A 147 5.44 28.06 6.32
N PHE A 148 5.13 28.05 5.02
CA PHE A 148 4.83 29.28 4.31
C PHE A 148 3.50 29.87 4.82
N PRO A 149 3.41 31.20 4.99
CA PRO A 149 2.16 31.84 5.32
C PRO A 149 1.10 31.56 4.24
N ARG A 150 -0.13 31.35 4.68
CA ARG A 150 -1.28 31.19 3.75
C ARG A 150 -1.63 32.50 3.07
#